data_cfaaadc0e17766ab6915c0a8ad9c565b
#
_entry.id   cfaaadc0e17766ab6915c0a8ad9c565b
#
_cell.length_a   1.000
_cell.length_b   1.000
_cell.length_c   1.000
_cell.angle_alpha   90.00
_cell.angle_beta   90.00
_cell.angle_gamma   90.00
#
_symmetry.space_group_name_H-M   'P 1'
#
loop_
_entity.id
_entity.type
_entity.pdbx_description
1 polymer ?
#
loop_
_entity_poly.entity_id
_entity_poly.type
_entity_poly.pdbx_seq_one_letter_code
_entity_poly.pdbx_strand_id
1 'polypeptide(L)'
;MKPIRKEPVDYPSVEQLAAELKRVKYRSRYRAVLRSTLYMLIVVAAVAVLVATIWMPVLQIYGASMTPTLSEGDIVVSIKGSDFQPGDLVAFYLGNKILVKRCIAGPGQWVDIDESGNVSVDGKLLEEPYLTEKSLGGSNIELPYQVPDNRYFCMGDHRSTSVDSRHKEVGCVSEEQIVGKIVFRVFPFGGFGKLK
;
A
#
# COMPACT_ATOMS: atom_id res chain seq x y z
N MET A 1 8.89 -55.93 63.81
CA MET A 1 9.44 -54.75 63.18
C MET A 1 10.59 -55.19 62.25
N LYS A 2 10.41 -55.14 60.92
CA LYS A 2 11.46 -55.49 59.96
C LYS A 2 12.42 -54.30 59.86
N PRO A 3 13.75 -54.47 59.90
CA PRO A 3 14.68 -53.41 59.72
C PRO A 3 14.61 -52.88 58.25
N ILE A 4 14.42 -51.55 58.08
CA ILE A 4 14.50 -50.89 56.80
C ILE A 4 16.00 -50.95 56.35
N ARG A 5 16.23 -51.78 55.33
CA ARG A 5 17.57 -51.88 54.70
C ARG A 5 17.71 -50.57 53.85
N LYS A 6 18.52 -49.64 54.30
CA LYS A 6 18.98 -48.49 53.55
C LYS A 6 19.86 -48.98 52.43
N GLU A 7 19.42 -48.92 51.18
CA GLU A 7 20.31 -49.17 50.06
C GLU A 7 21.40 -48.10 50.02
N PRO A 8 22.64 -48.47 49.68
CA PRO A 8 23.73 -47.50 49.58
C PRO A 8 23.40 -46.49 48.46
N VAL A 9 23.44 -45.24 48.83
CA VAL A 9 23.26 -44.16 47.84
C VAL A 9 24.55 -44.10 47.02
N ASP A 10 24.41 -44.44 45.74
CA ASP A 10 25.51 -44.31 44.77
C ASP A 10 25.72 -42.83 44.43
N TYR A 11 26.79 -42.23 44.91
CA TYR A 11 27.14 -40.85 44.65
C TYR A 11 27.90 -40.76 43.32
N PRO A 12 27.51 -39.87 42.39
CA PRO A 12 28.24 -39.73 41.13
C PRO A 12 29.67 -39.24 41.34
N SER A 13 30.59 -39.72 40.53
CA SER A 13 31.99 -39.28 40.57
C SER A 13 32.14 -37.79 40.25
N VAL A 14 33.23 -37.19 40.76
CA VAL A 14 33.56 -35.77 40.50
C VAL A 14 33.62 -35.47 38.98
N GLU A 15 34.11 -36.43 38.20
CA GLU A 15 34.18 -36.31 36.73
C GLU A 15 32.81 -36.33 36.07
N GLN A 16 31.90 -37.18 36.56
CA GLN A 16 30.49 -37.23 36.06
C GLN A 16 29.77 -35.94 36.41
N LEU A 17 29.94 -35.39 37.61
CA LEU A 17 29.37 -34.10 38.01
C LEU A 17 29.91 -32.95 37.16
N ALA A 18 31.21 -32.93 36.88
CA ALA A 18 31.85 -31.91 36.03
C ALA A 18 31.34 -31.98 34.59
N ALA A 19 31.16 -33.18 34.04
CA ALA A 19 30.63 -33.39 32.71
C ALA A 19 29.16 -32.91 32.60
N GLU A 20 28.29 -33.27 33.56
CA GLU A 20 26.91 -32.83 33.60
C GLU A 20 26.79 -31.31 33.81
N LEU A 21 27.62 -30.71 34.65
CA LEU A 21 27.65 -29.27 34.88
C LEU A 21 28.06 -28.52 33.61
N LYS A 22 29.01 -29.04 32.83
CA LYS A 22 29.38 -28.48 31.51
C LYS A 22 28.25 -28.58 30.53
N ARG A 23 27.54 -29.71 30.49
CA ARG A 23 26.39 -29.95 29.61
C ARG A 23 25.21 -29.01 29.94
N VAL A 24 24.89 -28.86 31.22
CA VAL A 24 23.81 -27.97 31.68
C VAL A 24 24.17 -26.52 31.41
N LYS A 25 25.39 -26.07 31.66
CA LYS A 25 25.88 -24.73 31.34
C LYS A 25 25.80 -24.45 29.82
N TYR A 26 26.20 -25.40 28.99
CA TYR A 26 26.12 -25.27 27.54
C TYR A 26 24.65 -25.12 27.05
N ARG A 27 23.77 -26.01 27.54
CA ARG A 27 22.33 -25.94 27.21
C ARG A 27 21.70 -24.64 27.68
N SER A 28 22.04 -24.16 28.87
CA SER A 28 21.51 -22.91 29.42
C SER A 28 21.97 -21.70 28.58
N ARG A 29 23.28 -21.65 28.27
CA ARG A 29 23.83 -20.59 27.39
C ARG A 29 23.20 -20.62 25.99
N TYR A 30 23.06 -21.78 25.37
CA TYR A 30 22.44 -21.95 24.08
C TYR A 30 20.98 -21.46 24.07
N ARG A 31 20.20 -21.85 25.08
CA ARG A 31 18.81 -21.38 25.24
C ARG A 31 18.72 -19.87 25.48
N ALA A 32 19.64 -19.30 26.23
CA ALA A 32 19.70 -17.86 26.48
C ALA A 32 20.01 -17.09 25.19
N VAL A 33 21.01 -17.55 24.42
CA VAL A 33 21.34 -16.95 23.11
C VAL A 33 20.17 -17.08 22.14
N LEU A 34 19.59 -18.27 22.02
CA LEU A 34 18.46 -18.50 21.12
C LEU A 34 17.28 -17.58 21.48
N ARG A 35 16.96 -17.45 22.77
CA ARG A 35 15.89 -16.55 23.24
C ARG A 35 16.20 -15.10 22.93
N SER A 36 17.42 -14.65 23.19
CA SER A 36 17.85 -13.28 22.90
C SER A 36 17.78 -12.97 21.41
N THR A 37 18.25 -13.89 20.57
CA THR A 37 18.16 -13.73 19.11
C THR A 37 16.72 -13.68 18.65
N LEU A 38 15.84 -14.54 19.18
CA LEU A 38 14.42 -14.53 18.85
C LEU A 38 13.74 -13.20 19.23
N TYR A 39 14.01 -12.69 20.43
CA TYR A 39 13.48 -11.39 20.83
C TYR A 39 14.00 -10.25 19.95
N MET A 40 15.28 -10.26 19.58
CA MET A 40 15.85 -9.27 18.67
C MET A 40 15.15 -9.31 17.30
N LEU A 41 14.92 -10.50 16.75
CA LEU A 41 14.21 -10.67 15.49
C LEU A 41 12.76 -10.15 15.57
N ILE A 42 12.07 -10.44 16.67
CA ILE A 42 10.69 -9.95 16.89
C ILE A 42 10.68 -8.42 16.94
N VAL A 43 11.61 -7.80 17.65
CA VAL A 43 11.68 -6.33 17.74
C VAL A 43 11.99 -5.72 16.38
N VAL A 44 12.95 -6.26 15.63
CA VAL A 44 13.28 -5.78 14.29
C VAL A 44 12.08 -5.92 13.36
N ALA A 45 11.39 -7.06 13.40
CA ALA A 45 10.18 -7.28 12.58
C ALA A 45 9.07 -6.29 12.96
N ALA A 46 8.83 -6.06 14.26
CA ALA A 46 7.83 -5.10 14.72
C ALA A 46 8.12 -3.67 14.25
N VAL A 47 9.39 -3.23 14.35
CA VAL A 47 9.82 -1.92 13.86
C VAL A 47 9.65 -1.83 12.34
N ALA A 48 10.03 -2.87 11.59
CA ALA A 48 9.86 -2.90 10.14
C ALA A 48 8.39 -2.79 9.73
N VAL A 49 7.49 -3.49 10.43
CA VAL A 49 6.03 -3.40 10.18
C VAL A 49 5.52 -2.01 10.49
N LEU A 50 5.93 -1.39 11.61
CA LEU A 50 5.53 -0.02 11.96
C LEU A 50 5.97 0.98 10.89
N VAL A 51 7.23 0.90 10.44
CA VAL A 51 7.74 1.78 9.38
C VAL A 51 6.96 1.55 8.09
N ALA A 52 6.75 0.29 7.70
CA ALA A 52 5.99 -0.03 6.49
C ALA A 52 4.57 0.54 6.54
N THR A 53 3.85 0.40 7.65
CA THR A 53 2.45 0.89 7.76
C THR A 53 2.35 2.42 7.72
N ILE A 54 3.37 3.15 8.18
CA ILE A 54 3.40 4.62 8.13
C ILE A 54 3.67 5.14 6.72
N TRP A 55 4.58 4.48 5.97
CA TRP A 55 5.05 4.95 4.67
C TRP A 55 4.33 4.30 3.48
N MET A 56 3.74 3.13 3.72
CA MET A 56 3.08 2.32 2.70
C MET A 56 1.66 1.94 3.14
N PRO A 57 0.72 2.90 3.19
CA PRO A 57 -0.67 2.59 3.54
C PRO A 57 -1.27 1.60 2.54
N VAL A 58 -1.98 0.62 3.10
CA VAL A 58 -2.72 -0.40 2.34
C VAL A 58 -4.17 0.05 2.25
N LEU A 59 -4.73 0.06 1.04
CA LEU A 59 -6.08 0.52 0.76
C LEU A 59 -6.87 -0.60 0.10
N GLN A 60 -8.15 -0.72 0.48
CA GLN A 60 -9.11 -1.55 -0.23
C GLN A 60 -9.92 -0.69 -1.18
N ILE A 61 -10.07 -1.16 -2.42
CA ILE A 61 -10.83 -0.46 -3.46
C ILE A 61 -12.33 -0.75 -3.28
N TYR A 62 -13.12 0.31 -3.32
CA TYR A 62 -14.57 0.27 -3.31
C TYR A 62 -15.14 0.93 -4.57
N GLY A 63 -16.12 0.27 -5.17
CA GLY A 63 -16.78 0.73 -6.39
C GLY A 63 -16.00 0.46 -7.67
N ALA A 64 -16.63 0.82 -8.78
CA ALA A 64 -16.17 0.44 -10.12
C ALA A 64 -15.49 1.57 -10.90
N SER A 65 -15.25 2.74 -10.29
CA SER A 65 -14.76 3.94 -11.03
C SER A 65 -13.36 3.81 -11.62
N MET A 66 -12.61 2.79 -11.22
CA MET A 66 -11.25 2.50 -11.71
C MET A 66 -11.16 1.23 -12.56
N THR A 67 -12.30 0.62 -12.90
CA THR A 67 -12.31 -0.52 -13.83
C THR A 67 -11.90 -0.09 -15.23
N PRO A 68 -11.15 -0.90 -15.97
CA PRO A 68 -10.73 -2.27 -15.65
C PRO A 68 -9.44 -2.35 -14.84
N THR A 69 -8.74 -1.22 -14.60
CA THR A 69 -7.43 -1.20 -13.94
C THR A 69 -7.50 -1.73 -12.51
N LEU A 70 -8.50 -1.27 -11.74
CA LEU A 70 -8.77 -1.73 -10.38
C LEU A 70 -10.25 -2.09 -10.24
N SER A 71 -10.51 -3.21 -9.59
CA SER A 71 -11.85 -3.72 -9.32
C SER A 71 -12.21 -3.58 -7.85
N GLU A 72 -13.51 -3.57 -7.55
CA GLU A 72 -13.99 -3.59 -6.18
C GLU A 72 -13.46 -4.82 -5.43
N GLY A 73 -12.97 -4.60 -4.22
CA GLY A 73 -12.35 -5.64 -3.39
C GLY A 73 -10.83 -5.77 -3.58
N ASP A 74 -10.24 -5.13 -4.59
CA ASP A 74 -8.77 -5.12 -4.76
C ASP A 74 -8.11 -4.49 -3.52
N ILE A 75 -7.00 -5.09 -3.08
CA ILE A 75 -6.13 -4.53 -2.05
C ILE A 75 -4.87 -4.02 -2.70
N VAL A 76 -4.62 -2.73 -2.52
CA VAL A 76 -3.49 -2.03 -3.14
C VAL A 76 -2.62 -1.35 -2.10
N VAL A 77 -1.36 -1.19 -2.44
CA VAL A 77 -0.37 -0.48 -1.61
C VAL A 77 -0.08 0.86 -2.27
N SER A 78 -0.14 1.92 -1.48
CA SER A 78 0.32 3.23 -1.89
C SER A 78 1.65 3.59 -1.22
N ILE A 79 2.41 4.49 -1.82
CA ILE A 79 3.64 5.07 -1.24
C ILE A 79 3.39 6.53 -0.98
N LYS A 80 3.49 6.92 0.29
CA LYS A 80 3.32 8.29 0.73
C LYS A 80 4.54 9.13 0.38
N GLY A 81 4.31 10.38 -0.08
CA GLY A 81 5.39 11.32 -0.40
C GLY A 81 6.23 10.93 -1.62
N SER A 82 5.77 10.00 -2.46
CA SER A 82 6.42 9.69 -3.73
C SER A 82 5.98 10.68 -4.79
N ASP A 83 6.92 11.13 -5.61
CA ASP A 83 6.62 11.88 -6.82
C ASP A 83 5.71 11.06 -7.74
N PHE A 84 4.69 11.70 -8.25
CA PHE A 84 3.79 11.09 -9.23
C PHE A 84 3.67 12.01 -10.45
N GLN A 85 3.37 11.41 -11.58
CA GLN A 85 3.28 12.08 -12.88
C GLN A 85 1.93 11.77 -13.54
N PRO A 86 1.54 12.53 -14.57
CA PRO A 86 0.41 12.15 -15.41
C PRO A 86 0.52 10.69 -15.86
N GLY A 87 -0.58 9.96 -15.72
CA GLY A 87 -0.65 8.51 -15.93
C GLY A 87 -0.63 7.68 -14.64
N ASP A 88 -0.11 8.20 -13.52
CA ASP A 88 -0.04 7.47 -12.26
C ASP A 88 -1.38 7.41 -11.52
N LEU A 89 -1.58 6.32 -10.79
CA LEU A 89 -2.72 6.15 -9.90
C LEU A 89 -2.45 6.81 -8.55
N VAL A 90 -3.35 7.67 -8.11
CA VAL A 90 -3.21 8.41 -6.85
C VAL A 90 -4.41 8.18 -5.94
N ALA A 91 -4.14 8.03 -4.66
CA ALA A 91 -5.14 8.03 -3.60
C ALA A 91 -5.18 9.40 -2.94
N PHE A 92 -6.36 9.96 -2.72
CA PHE A 92 -6.52 11.27 -2.09
C PHE A 92 -7.79 11.36 -1.24
N TYR A 93 -7.79 12.28 -0.29
CA TYR A 93 -8.94 12.57 0.56
C TYR A 93 -9.95 13.49 -0.15
N LEU A 94 -11.22 13.09 -0.15
CA LEU A 94 -12.35 13.94 -0.45
C LEU A 94 -13.32 13.92 0.73
N GLY A 95 -13.27 14.93 1.57
CA GLY A 95 -13.95 14.91 2.87
C GLY A 95 -13.44 13.75 3.72
N ASN A 96 -14.34 12.87 4.16
CA ASN A 96 -14.01 11.70 5.01
C ASN A 96 -13.75 10.41 4.21
N LYS A 97 -13.65 10.50 2.88
CA LYS A 97 -13.45 9.34 2.00
C LYS A 97 -12.09 9.41 1.32
N ILE A 98 -11.48 8.26 1.07
CA ILE A 98 -10.32 8.14 0.21
C ILE A 98 -10.82 7.69 -1.16
N LEU A 99 -10.50 8.47 -2.18
CA LEU A 99 -10.76 8.14 -3.57
C LEU A 99 -9.43 7.73 -4.23
N VAL A 100 -9.54 6.80 -5.20
CA VAL A 100 -8.44 6.43 -6.07
C VAL A 100 -8.80 6.84 -7.48
N LYS A 101 -7.95 7.62 -8.13
CA LYS A 101 -8.10 8.11 -9.50
C LYS A 101 -6.75 8.11 -10.21
N ARG A 102 -6.77 8.27 -11.53
CA ARG A 102 -5.56 8.48 -12.33
C ARG A 102 -5.29 9.96 -12.48
N CYS A 103 -4.06 10.38 -12.21
CA CYS A 103 -3.58 11.73 -12.51
C CYS A 103 -3.50 11.90 -14.03
N ILE A 104 -4.19 12.90 -14.55
CA ILE A 104 -4.25 13.21 -15.99
C ILE A 104 -3.34 14.39 -16.32
N ALA A 105 -3.40 15.44 -15.50
CA ALA A 105 -2.63 16.64 -15.70
C ALA A 105 -2.17 17.23 -14.37
N GLY A 106 -1.02 17.88 -14.38
CA GLY A 106 -0.44 18.61 -13.27
C GLY A 106 -0.70 20.10 -13.30
N PRO A 107 -0.12 20.84 -12.33
CA PRO A 107 -0.32 22.27 -12.18
C PRO A 107 -0.02 23.07 -13.47
N GLY A 108 -0.86 24.04 -13.80
CA GLY A 108 -0.69 24.95 -14.93
C GLY A 108 -1.08 24.38 -16.29
N GLN A 109 -1.25 23.06 -16.42
CA GLN A 109 -1.60 22.40 -17.69
C GLN A 109 -3.06 22.64 -18.08
N TRP A 110 -3.31 22.64 -19.37
CA TRP A 110 -4.65 22.74 -19.92
C TRP A 110 -5.20 21.35 -20.27
N VAL A 111 -6.37 21.03 -19.77
CA VAL A 111 -7.09 19.78 -20.07
C VAL A 111 -8.29 20.12 -20.94
N ASP A 112 -8.43 19.44 -22.05
CA ASP A 112 -9.61 19.50 -22.89
C ASP A 112 -10.14 18.07 -23.15
N ILE A 113 -11.46 17.93 -23.20
CA ILE A 113 -12.12 16.64 -23.39
C ILE A 113 -13.23 16.86 -24.42
N ASP A 114 -13.12 16.18 -25.55
CA ASP A 114 -14.14 16.27 -26.60
C ASP A 114 -15.40 15.46 -26.27
N GLU A 115 -16.45 15.62 -27.09
CA GLU A 115 -17.71 14.90 -26.93
C GLU A 115 -17.56 13.37 -27.00
N SER A 116 -16.53 12.88 -27.68
CA SER A 116 -16.20 11.46 -27.81
C SER A 116 -15.42 10.96 -26.59
N GLY A 117 -15.04 11.84 -25.65
CA GLY A 117 -14.27 11.51 -24.46
C GLY A 117 -12.76 11.39 -24.70
N ASN A 118 -12.25 11.90 -25.83
CA ASN A 118 -10.81 11.99 -26.03
C ASN A 118 -10.25 13.12 -25.17
N VAL A 119 -9.21 12.82 -24.41
CA VAL A 119 -8.55 13.78 -23.53
C VAL A 119 -7.30 14.33 -24.20
N SER A 120 -7.14 15.63 -24.20
CA SER A 120 -5.89 16.30 -24.57
C SER A 120 -5.35 17.13 -23.43
N VAL A 121 -4.03 17.14 -23.30
CA VAL A 121 -3.30 17.94 -22.31
C VAL A 121 -2.32 18.85 -23.07
N ASP A 122 -2.42 20.16 -22.83
CA ASP A 122 -1.66 21.18 -23.56
C ASP A 122 -1.75 21.03 -25.08
N GLY A 123 -2.95 20.67 -25.58
CA GLY A 123 -3.24 20.46 -26.99
C GLY A 123 -2.70 19.14 -27.58
N LYS A 124 -2.10 18.26 -26.77
CA LYS A 124 -1.64 16.93 -27.19
C LYS A 124 -2.64 15.87 -26.76
N LEU A 125 -3.10 15.06 -27.72
CA LEU A 125 -3.98 13.93 -27.43
C LEU A 125 -3.27 12.93 -26.54
N LEU A 126 -3.94 12.52 -25.45
CA LEU A 126 -3.43 11.55 -24.50
C LEU A 126 -3.69 10.12 -25.02
N GLU A 127 -2.65 9.30 -24.98
CA GLU A 127 -2.79 7.86 -25.24
C GLU A 127 -3.24 7.16 -23.96
N GLU A 128 -4.39 6.51 -24.01
CA GLU A 128 -5.04 5.94 -22.83
C GLU A 128 -5.36 4.45 -23.03
N PRO A 129 -4.32 3.60 -23.15
CA PRO A 129 -4.49 2.16 -23.42
C PRO A 129 -5.14 1.39 -22.28
N TYR A 130 -5.25 2.01 -21.11
CA TYR A 130 -5.88 1.44 -19.91
C TYR A 130 -7.40 1.56 -19.91
N LEU A 131 -7.99 2.31 -20.85
CA LEU A 131 -9.43 2.45 -20.96
C LEU A 131 -10.05 1.35 -21.82
N THR A 132 -11.22 0.90 -21.43
CA THR A 132 -12.08 0.07 -22.29
C THR A 132 -12.99 0.91 -23.16
N GLU A 133 -13.42 2.07 -22.65
CA GLU A 133 -14.34 2.97 -23.32
C GLU A 133 -13.99 4.42 -22.95
N LYS A 134 -13.98 5.29 -23.96
CA LYS A 134 -13.85 6.73 -23.77
C LYS A 134 -15.23 7.35 -23.60
N SER A 135 -15.36 8.32 -22.72
CA SER A 135 -16.60 9.06 -22.50
C SER A 135 -16.31 10.39 -21.81
N LEU A 136 -17.01 11.44 -22.21
CA LEU A 136 -17.01 12.70 -21.46
C LEU A 136 -17.59 12.51 -20.06
N GLY A 137 -18.53 11.57 -19.90
CA GLY A 137 -19.20 11.29 -18.62
C GLY A 137 -20.08 12.47 -18.16
N GLY A 138 -20.32 12.52 -16.84
CA GLY A 138 -21.12 13.58 -16.23
C GLY A 138 -20.33 14.86 -15.95
N SER A 139 -19.57 15.39 -16.93
CA SER A 139 -18.81 16.64 -16.74
C SER A 139 -19.73 17.83 -16.52
N ASN A 140 -19.43 18.67 -15.53
CA ASN A 140 -20.10 19.95 -15.27
C ASN A 140 -19.14 21.14 -15.14
N ILE A 141 -17.89 20.97 -15.59
CA ILE A 141 -16.88 22.04 -15.68
C ILE A 141 -16.85 22.62 -17.11
N GLU A 142 -16.34 23.83 -17.25
CA GLU A 142 -16.04 24.42 -18.53
C GLU A 142 -14.75 23.88 -19.11
N LEU A 143 -14.73 23.46 -20.35
CA LEU A 143 -13.58 22.99 -21.10
C LEU A 143 -13.22 23.95 -22.23
N PRO A 144 -11.94 24.14 -22.56
CA PRO A 144 -10.76 23.60 -21.89
C PRO A 144 -10.57 24.18 -20.49
N TYR A 145 -10.06 23.33 -19.53
CA TYR A 145 -9.90 23.66 -18.13
C TYR A 145 -8.41 23.78 -17.78
N GLN A 146 -7.98 24.90 -17.20
CA GLN A 146 -6.62 25.05 -16.70
C GLN A 146 -6.53 24.53 -15.27
N VAL A 147 -5.59 23.61 -15.04
CA VAL A 147 -5.32 23.06 -13.70
C VAL A 147 -4.66 24.15 -12.84
N PRO A 148 -5.23 24.53 -11.70
CA PRO A 148 -4.63 25.53 -10.81
C PRO A 148 -3.28 25.10 -10.26
N ASP A 149 -2.50 26.06 -9.77
CA ASP A 149 -1.21 25.81 -9.12
C ASP A 149 -1.36 24.87 -7.93
N ASN A 150 -0.40 23.97 -7.74
CA ASN A 150 -0.36 22.97 -6.66
C ASN A 150 -1.58 22.02 -6.65
N ARG A 151 -2.24 21.85 -7.81
CA ARG A 151 -3.36 20.92 -7.95
C ARG A 151 -3.16 20.00 -9.15
N TYR A 152 -3.90 18.90 -9.12
CA TYR A 152 -3.85 17.84 -10.13
C TYR A 152 -5.26 17.53 -10.62
N PHE A 153 -5.38 17.35 -11.92
CA PHE A 153 -6.63 16.92 -12.55
C PHE A 153 -6.61 15.39 -12.60
N CYS A 154 -7.54 14.77 -11.89
CA CYS A 154 -7.61 13.32 -11.74
C CYS A 154 -8.91 12.77 -12.31
N MET A 155 -8.84 11.66 -13.06
CA MET A 155 -10.02 10.99 -13.63
C MET A 155 -10.04 9.51 -13.28
N GLY A 156 -11.25 8.94 -13.22
CA GLY A 156 -11.40 7.49 -13.13
C GLY A 156 -11.20 6.81 -14.48
N ASP A 157 -10.78 5.55 -14.45
CA ASP A 157 -10.61 4.77 -15.68
C ASP A 157 -11.95 4.32 -16.27
N HIS A 158 -12.99 4.18 -15.45
CA HIS A 158 -14.36 3.97 -15.93
C HIS A 158 -15.02 5.33 -16.20
N ARG A 159 -14.71 5.90 -17.35
CA ARG A 159 -15.02 7.28 -17.72
C ARG A 159 -16.49 7.66 -17.60
N SER A 160 -17.41 6.76 -17.98
CA SER A 160 -18.86 7.03 -18.02
C SER A 160 -19.50 7.16 -16.63
N THR A 161 -18.95 6.50 -15.59
CA THR A 161 -19.55 6.43 -14.25
C THR A 161 -18.73 7.11 -13.16
N SER A 162 -17.50 7.49 -13.47
CA SER A 162 -16.59 8.07 -12.47
C SER A 162 -16.99 9.50 -12.11
N VAL A 163 -17.13 9.75 -10.82
CA VAL A 163 -17.20 11.10 -10.24
C VAL A 163 -15.77 11.51 -9.85
N ASP A 164 -15.24 12.52 -10.55
CA ASP A 164 -13.83 12.92 -10.49
C ASP A 164 -13.65 14.40 -10.82
N SER A 165 -12.46 14.86 -11.20
CA SER A 165 -12.15 16.28 -11.44
C SER A 165 -13.00 16.94 -12.52
N ARG A 166 -13.72 16.18 -13.35
CA ARG A 166 -14.74 16.69 -14.28
C ARG A 166 -15.98 17.23 -13.58
N HIS A 167 -16.13 16.96 -12.29
CA HIS A 167 -17.24 17.43 -11.48
C HIS A 167 -16.76 18.52 -10.52
N LYS A 168 -17.48 19.64 -10.46
CA LYS A 168 -17.17 20.79 -9.58
C LYS A 168 -17.08 20.40 -8.09
N GLU A 169 -17.83 19.38 -7.70
CA GLU A 169 -17.88 18.86 -6.32
C GLU A 169 -16.57 18.17 -5.90
N VAL A 170 -15.84 17.63 -6.85
CA VAL A 170 -14.51 17.03 -6.64
C VAL A 170 -13.42 18.05 -6.95
N GLY A 171 -13.50 18.65 -8.13
CA GLY A 171 -12.51 19.60 -8.63
C GLY A 171 -11.11 19.01 -8.77
N CYS A 172 -10.12 19.88 -8.92
CA CYS A 172 -8.72 19.48 -8.91
C CYS A 172 -8.24 19.17 -7.49
N VAL A 173 -7.51 18.08 -7.36
CA VAL A 173 -6.97 17.55 -6.09
C VAL A 173 -5.73 18.35 -5.69
N SER A 174 -5.69 18.89 -4.47
CA SER A 174 -4.50 19.56 -3.96
C SER A 174 -3.47 18.54 -3.47
N GLU A 175 -2.19 18.93 -3.48
CA GLU A 175 -1.09 18.10 -3.02
C GLU A 175 -1.30 17.62 -1.57
N GLU A 176 -1.86 18.47 -0.71
CA GLU A 176 -2.18 18.16 0.70
C GLU A 176 -3.24 17.08 0.85
N GLN A 177 -4.14 16.92 -0.12
CA GLN A 177 -5.15 15.87 -0.10
C GLN A 177 -4.60 14.51 -0.49
N ILE A 178 -3.41 14.46 -1.11
CA ILE A 178 -2.85 13.22 -1.64
C ILE A 178 -2.30 12.35 -0.52
N VAL A 179 -2.86 11.14 -0.43
CA VAL A 179 -2.39 10.09 0.49
C VAL A 179 -1.10 9.46 -0.03
N GLY A 180 -1.03 9.21 -1.35
CA GLY A 180 0.13 8.65 -2.00
C GLY A 180 -0.18 8.06 -3.38
N LYS A 181 0.89 7.67 -4.08
CA LYS A 181 0.84 6.97 -5.37
C LYS A 181 0.57 5.49 -5.14
N ILE A 182 -0.41 4.94 -5.86
CA ILE A 182 -0.66 3.50 -5.87
C ILE A 182 0.39 2.82 -6.74
N VAL A 183 1.09 1.86 -6.18
CA VAL A 183 2.22 1.23 -6.88
C VAL A 183 2.04 -0.27 -7.08
N PHE A 184 1.26 -0.93 -6.24
CA PHE A 184 1.21 -2.38 -6.22
C PHE A 184 -0.17 -2.91 -5.81
N ARG A 185 -0.63 -3.98 -6.50
CA ARG A 185 -1.81 -4.75 -6.10
C ARG A 185 -1.37 -6.01 -5.36
N VAL A 186 -1.87 -6.18 -4.13
CA VAL A 186 -1.57 -7.33 -3.27
C VAL A 186 -2.62 -8.43 -3.42
N PHE A 187 -3.87 -8.05 -3.61
CA PHE A 187 -5.00 -8.97 -3.77
C PHE A 187 -5.96 -8.44 -4.86
N PRO A 188 -6.57 -9.31 -5.67
CA PRO A 188 -6.47 -10.77 -5.69
C PRO A 188 -5.11 -11.27 -6.22
N PHE A 189 -4.72 -12.49 -5.83
CA PHE A 189 -3.44 -13.07 -6.24
C PHE A 189 -3.29 -13.24 -7.76
N GLY A 190 -4.41 -13.43 -8.48
CA GLY A 190 -4.40 -13.47 -9.94
C GLY A 190 -4.03 -12.14 -10.62
N GLY A 191 -4.14 -11.02 -9.88
CA GLY A 191 -3.77 -9.68 -10.33
C GLY A 191 -2.58 -9.10 -9.55
N PHE A 192 -1.86 -9.92 -8.78
CA PHE A 192 -0.71 -9.50 -7.99
C PHE A 192 0.38 -8.92 -8.85
N GLY A 193 0.81 -7.69 -8.56
CA GLY A 193 1.88 -7.06 -9.31
C GLY A 193 1.88 -5.54 -9.24
N LYS A 194 2.86 -4.98 -9.96
CA LYS A 194 3.04 -3.53 -10.08
C LYS A 194 1.92 -2.97 -10.97
N LEU A 195 1.33 -1.87 -10.54
CA LEU A 195 0.37 -1.07 -11.29
C LEU A 195 1.09 0.04 -12.06
N LYS A 196 0.62 0.29 -13.29
CA LYS A 196 1.13 1.36 -14.17
C LYS A 196 -0.01 2.29 -14.53
#